data_ff4cb7da73330f186795bf81a00218cf
#
_entry.id   ff4cb7da73330f186795bf81a00218cf
#
_cell.length_a   1.000
_cell.length_b   1.000
_cell.length_c   1.000
_cell.angle_alpha   90.00
_cell.angle_beta   90.00
_cell.angle_gamma   90.00
#
_symmetry.space_group_name_H-M   'P 1'
#
loop_
_entity.id
_entity.type
_entity.pdbx_description
1 polymer ?
#
loop_
_entity_poly.entity_id
_entity_poly.type
_entity_poly.pdbx_seq_one_letter_code
_entity_poly.pdbx_strand_id
1 'polypeptide(L)'
;MRLTANEVRGKTLQEFKSPRLRSEEMKAPLEKGFHLPNYKVAIVGAGPAGYFAAQALQNLQTDELQFTIDMIERLPTPWGLVRSGVAPDHPKIKTVAKVFEKIATAGNFRLFGGVELGTDISIEQLKEMYDAVVIATGSSIGKKLGIPGEDLPGSISAAQFVPWYNAHPDFADFNVDLNGSTAVVIGAGNVAMDVARMLALEPSELDPTDTADHAIEALKASAIREVVISARRGPEHAAFTSPELRELPKLEHTNVLMAKSDIEAAIERAGSEIEKDTKSNLDAMLLISEKEATSHDRTMKFQFLATPVEIKGSGKVEEVVFQKTGSDETFSIKCGLVITAIGYEAASIPGVPYERGKVVNKEGRVSENMYVVGWAKRGPSGVIGTNKSDAADVMKLLTEDLGSPKSNGDIADLLADKQYVSQVKWEAINASEVAAGEPLGKPRKKYVSHEDLLKAAHS
;
A
#
# COMPACT_ATOMS: atom_id res chain seq x y z
N MET A 1 -30.72 53.98 17.34
CA MET A 1 -31.30 55.21 16.71
C MET A 1 -31.69 54.78 15.28
N ARG A 2 -33.01 54.75 15.04
CA ARG A 2 -33.65 54.50 13.74
C ARG A 2 -33.51 55.72 12.86
N LEU A 3 -33.53 55.50 11.50
CA LEU A 3 -34.15 56.32 10.46
C LEU A 3 -33.76 55.67 9.12
N THR A 4 -34.60 54.93 8.44
CA THR A 4 -35.77 55.15 7.57
C THR A 4 -35.45 55.77 6.20
N ALA A 5 -35.93 55.02 5.22
CA ALA A 5 -36.00 55.20 3.77
C ALA A 5 -36.59 56.59 3.33
N ASN A 6 -36.27 57.06 2.15
CA ASN A 6 -37.19 57.23 1.03
C ASN A 6 -36.66 58.17 -0.07
N GLU A 7 -36.98 57.75 -1.31
CA GLU A 7 -37.31 58.59 -2.47
C GLU A 7 -36.29 59.57 -3.11
N VAL A 8 -36.06 59.33 -4.41
CA VAL A 8 -36.49 60.26 -5.46
C VAL A 8 -36.59 59.56 -6.83
N ARG A 9 -37.71 59.81 -7.46
CA ARG A 9 -38.16 59.38 -8.80
C ARG A 9 -37.38 60.00 -9.96
N GLY A 10 -37.32 59.24 -11.05
CA GLY A 10 -37.72 59.65 -12.39
C GLY A 10 -36.74 60.41 -13.26
N LYS A 11 -36.29 59.74 -14.36
CA LYS A 11 -36.23 60.39 -15.68
C LYS A 11 -36.30 59.36 -16.82
N THR A 12 -37.31 59.52 -17.59
CA THR A 12 -37.70 59.26 -18.99
C THR A 12 -36.74 58.47 -19.90
N LEU A 13 -37.33 57.45 -20.52
CA LEU A 13 -36.93 56.75 -21.76
C LEU A 13 -36.77 57.72 -22.93
N GLN A 14 -35.69 57.61 -23.66
CA GLN A 14 -35.57 58.05 -25.04
C GLN A 14 -35.25 56.81 -25.91
N GLU A 15 -36.20 56.56 -26.84
CA GLU A 15 -36.11 55.58 -27.90
C GLU A 15 -34.98 55.97 -28.88
N PHE A 16 -34.05 55.07 -29.13
CA PHE A 16 -33.20 55.11 -30.32
C PHE A 16 -33.64 54.05 -31.29
N LYS A 17 -34.15 54.49 -32.45
CA LYS A 17 -34.49 53.69 -33.62
C LYS A 17 -33.20 53.15 -34.28
N SER A 18 -33.09 51.83 -34.40
CA SER A 18 -32.04 51.21 -35.21
C SER A 18 -32.38 51.24 -36.70
N PRO A 19 -31.36 51.48 -37.58
CA PRO A 19 -31.53 51.24 -39.00
C PRO A 19 -31.49 49.75 -39.34
N ARG A 20 -32.50 49.30 -40.11
CA ARG A 20 -32.50 47.99 -40.74
C ARG A 20 -31.39 47.90 -41.80
N LEU A 21 -30.42 47.00 -41.58
CA LEU A 21 -29.53 46.47 -42.57
C LEU A 21 -30.01 45.09 -43.04
N ARG A 22 -30.03 44.92 -44.33
CA ARG A 22 -30.52 43.72 -45.05
C ARG A 22 -29.68 42.51 -44.67
N SER A 23 -30.36 41.41 -44.45
CA SER A 23 -29.81 40.04 -44.33
C SER A 23 -29.26 39.62 -45.70
N GLU A 24 -27.96 39.57 -45.84
CA GLU A 24 -27.28 38.63 -46.74
C GLU A 24 -26.78 37.47 -45.92
N GLU A 25 -27.32 36.29 -46.25
CA GLU A 25 -26.93 35.02 -45.67
C GLU A 25 -25.45 34.72 -46.02
N MET A 26 -24.53 34.96 -45.10
CA MET A 26 -23.25 34.24 -45.09
C MET A 26 -23.50 32.94 -44.30
N LYS A 27 -23.71 31.85 -45.02
CA LYS A 27 -23.55 30.48 -44.47
C LYS A 27 -22.10 30.33 -44.09
N ALA A 28 -21.77 30.49 -42.81
CA ALA A 28 -20.53 30.04 -42.24
C ALA A 28 -20.41 28.51 -42.48
N PRO A 29 -19.22 28.02 -42.81
CA PRO A 29 -19.01 26.57 -42.88
C PRO A 29 -19.23 25.99 -41.52
N LEU A 30 -20.00 24.89 -41.46
CA LEU A 30 -20.18 24.03 -40.28
C LEU A 30 -18.82 23.80 -39.63
N GLU A 31 -18.68 24.24 -38.41
CA GLU A 31 -17.56 23.97 -37.54
C GLU A 31 -17.24 22.48 -37.61
N LYS A 32 -16.05 22.15 -38.07
CA LYS A 32 -15.41 20.87 -37.74
C LYS A 32 -15.41 20.81 -36.24
N GLY A 33 -16.16 19.89 -35.66
CA GLY A 33 -16.19 19.69 -34.22
C GLY A 33 -14.77 19.67 -33.69
N PHE A 34 -14.44 20.63 -32.88
CA PHE A 34 -13.21 20.60 -32.09
C PHE A 34 -13.33 19.39 -31.18
N HIS A 35 -12.77 18.26 -31.61
CA HIS A 35 -12.51 17.18 -30.68
C HIS A 35 -11.47 17.70 -29.71
N LEU A 36 -11.89 17.92 -28.47
CA LEU A 36 -10.99 18.23 -27.37
C LEU A 36 -9.91 17.13 -27.28
N PRO A 37 -8.64 17.45 -27.08
CA PRO A 37 -7.61 16.46 -26.96
C PRO A 37 -7.92 15.58 -25.74
N ASN A 38 -8.19 14.29 -25.99
CA ASN A 38 -8.40 13.28 -24.98
C ASN A 38 -7.22 12.33 -24.98
N TYR A 39 -6.41 12.38 -23.91
CA TYR A 39 -5.23 11.55 -23.76
C TYR A 39 -5.57 10.26 -23.05
N LYS A 40 -5.06 9.15 -23.57
CA LYS A 40 -5.20 7.83 -22.96
C LYS A 40 -4.02 7.54 -22.06
N VAL A 41 -4.26 7.24 -20.80
CA VAL A 41 -3.23 6.91 -19.82
C VAL A 41 -3.47 5.52 -19.24
N ALA A 42 -2.49 4.63 -19.38
CA ALA A 42 -2.46 3.35 -18.70
C ALA A 42 -1.78 3.51 -17.33
N ILE A 43 -2.42 3.06 -16.27
CA ILE A 43 -1.83 2.99 -14.93
C ILE A 43 -1.71 1.52 -14.54
N VAL A 44 -0.48 1.04 -14.39
CA VAL A 44 -0.19 -0.36 -14.03
C VAL A 44 0.01 -0.49 -12.53
N GLY A 45 -0.92 -1.15 -11.87
CA GLY A 45 -1.01 -1.33 -10.42
C GLY A 45 -2.15 -0.53 -9.80
N ALA A 46 -3.14 -1.23 -9.24
CA ALA A 46 -4.31 -0.67 -8.58
C ALA A 46 -4.12 -0.53 -7.06
N GLY A 47 -2.91 -0.20 -6.62
CA GLY A 47 -2.61 0.19 -5.25
C GLY A 47 -2.81 1.70 -5.00
N PRO A 48 -2.47 2.19 -3.77
CA PRO A 48 -2.62 3.61 -3.42
C PRO A 48 -1.95 4.57 -4.41
N ALA A 49 -0.76 4.23 -4.90
CA ALA A 49 -0.03 5.09 -5.85
C ALA A 49 -0.76 5.21 -7.18
N GLY A 50 -1.34 4.09 -7.70
CA GLY A 50 -2.13 4.09 -8.92
C GLY A 50 -3.42 4.90 -8.79
N TYR A 51 -4.18 4.69 -7.71
CA TYR A 51 -5.39 5.48 -7.47
C TYR A 51 -5.11 6.97 -7.30
N PHE A 52 -4.05 7.36 -6.59
CA PHE A 52 -3.71 8.77 -6.47
C PHE A 52 -3.17 9.37 -7.78
N ALA A 53 -2.52 8.57 -8.64
CA ALA A 53 -2.19 9.01 -10.00
C ALA A 53 -3.45 9.25 -10.84
N ALA A 54 -4.43 8.34 -10.79
CA ALA A 54 -5.73 8.54 -11.43
C ALA A 54 -6.45 9.80 -10.91
N GLN A 55 -6.49 10.01 -9.58
CA GLN A 55 -7.05 11.23 -8.97
C GLN A 55 -6.34 12.49 -9.44
N ALA A 56 -5.02 12.47 -9.54
CA ALA A 56 -4.24 13.62 -9.97
C ALA A 56 -4.57 13.97 -11.42
N LEU A 57 -4.65 12.99 -12.33
CA LEU A 57 -5.09 13.21 -13.72
C LEU A 57 -6.52 13.74 -13.79
N GLN A 58 -7.45 13.19 -12.99
CA GLN A 58 -8.84 13.69 -12.93
C GLN A 58 -8.90 15.15 -12.47
N ASN A 59 -8.05 15.54 -11.52
CA ASN A 59 -7.98 16.92 -11.02
C ASN A 59 -7.30 17.89 -12.01
N LEU A 60 -6.47 17.40 -12.92
CA LEU A 60 -5.80 18.20 -13.96
C LEU A 60 -6.68 18.41 -15.20
N GLN A 61 -7.81 17.73 -15.33
CA GLN A 61 -8.74 17.93 -16.45
C GLN A 61 -9.28 19.35 -16.51
N THR A 62 -9.36 19.86 -17.71
CA THR A 62 -9.99 21.15 -18.05
C THR A 62 -10.86 20.97 -19.29
N ASP A 63 -11.54 22.04 -19.74
CA ASP A 63 -12.26 22.02 -21.00
C ASP A 63 -11.33 21.79 -22.22
N GLU A 64 -10.02 22.00 -22.07
CA GLU A 64 -9.02 21.85 -23.16
C GLU A 64 -8.15 20.59 -22.97
N LEU A 65 -8.22 19.91 -21.82
CA LEU A 65 -7.39 18.76 -21.49
C LEU A 65 -8.24 17.68 -20.83
N GLN A 66 -8.43 16.56 -21.51
CA GLN A 66 -9.21 15.43 -21.01
C GLN A 66 -8.33 14.16 -20.97
N PHE A 67 -8.65 13.26 -20.04
CA PHE A 67 -7.97 11.98 -19.87
C PHE A 67 -8.98 10.83 -19.89
N THR A 68 -8.62 9.74 -20.56
CA THR A 68 -9.18 8.41 -20.36
C THR A 68 -8.14 7.58 -19.61
N ILE A 69 -8.55 6.97 -18.49
CA ILE A 69 -7.65 6.28 -17.57
C ILE A 69 -8.01 4.80 -17.53
N ASP A 70 -7.08 3.95 -17.93
CA ASP A 70 -7.19 2.50 -17.82
C ASP A 70 -6.24 2.00 -16.74
N MET A 71 -6.81 1.48 -15.67
CA MET A 71 -6.06 0.91 -14.55
C MET A 71 -5.95 -0.61 -14.73
N ILE A 72 -4.72 -1.11 -14.82
CA ILE A 72 -4.38 -2.51 -15.06
C ILE A 72 -3.84 -3.10 -13.77
N GLU A 73 -4.45 -4.19 -13.30
CA GLU A 73 -4.06 -4.84 -12.05
C GLU A 73 -3.92 -6.35 -12.25
N ARG A 74 -2.80 -6.91 -11.79
CA ARG A 74 -2.50 -8.34 -11.89
C ARG A 74 -3.50 -9.21 -11.11
N LEU A 75 -3.90 -8.72 -9.94
CA LEU A 75 -4.90 -9.42 -9.13
C LEU A 75 -6.33 -9.16 -9.63
N PRO A 76 -7.25 -10.10 -9.43
CA PRO A 76 -8.68 -9.85 -9.68
C PRO A 76 -9.25 -8.69 -8.85
N THR A 77 -8.57 -8.29 -7.79
CA THR A 77 -9.02 -7.29 -6.83
C THR A 77 -8.05 -6.11 -6.75
N PRO A 78 -8.54 -4.86 -6.78
CA PRO A 78 -7.72 -3.66 -6.60
C PRO A 78 -7.39 -3.39 -5.12
N TRP A 79 -6.86 -2.19 -4.86
CA TRP A 79 -6.49 -1.57 -3.60
C TRP A 79 -5.10 -1.94 -3.07
N GLY A 80 -4.41 -2.92 -3.67
CA GLY A 80 -3.05 -3.29 -3.34
C GLY A 80 -2.87 -3.52 -1.83
N LEU A 81 -1.88 -2.88 -1.22
CA LEU A 81 -1.58 -3.07 0.21
C LEU A 81 -2.70 -2.59 1.17
N VAL A 82 -3.63 -1.74 0.74
CA VAL A 82 -4.80 -1.40 1.58
C VAL A 82 -5.66 -2.63 1.82
N ARG A 83 -5.79 -3.50 0.81
CA ARG A 83 -6.49 -4.78 0.94
C ARG A 83 -5.63 -5.88 1.56
N SER A 84 -4.38 -6.01 1.09
CA SER A 84 -3.56 -7.21 1.33
C SER A 84 -2.28 -6.94 2.13
N GLY A 85 -2.08 -5.72 2.67
CA GLY A 85 -0.88 -5.36 3.39
C GLY A 85 -1.11 -4.67 4.73
N VAL A 86 -2.14 -3.84 4.85
CA VAL A 86 -2.50 -3.21 6.13
C VAL A 86 -3.00 -4.28 7.09
N ALA A 87 -2.48 -4.27 8.32
CA ALA A 87 -2.86 -5.24 9.35
C ALA A 87 -4.38 -5.19 9.63
N PRO A 88 -5.04 -6.35 9.77
CA PRO A 88 -6.49 -6.44 9.92
C PRO A 88 -7.05 -5.75 11.18
N ASP A 89 -6.25 -5.65 12.23
CA ASP A 89 -6.55 -4.96 13.48
C ASP A 89 -6.45 -3.41 13.35
N HIS A 90 -6.09 -2.90 12.17
CA HIS A 90 -6.06 -1.46 11.85
C HIS A 90 -7.14 -1.04 10.83
N PRO A 91 -8.44 -1.26 11.09
CA PRO A 91 -9.52 -1.02 10.13
C PRO A 91 -9.63 0.45 9.70
N LYS A 92 -9.20 1.39 10.54
CA LYS A 92 -9.26 2.84 10.24
C LYS A 92 -8.37 3.21 9.05
N ILE A 93 -7.20 2.59 8.90
CA ILE A 93 -6.29 2.83 7.78
C ILE A 93 -6.93 2.37 6.47
N LYS A 94 -7.67 1.25 6.50
CA LYS A 94 -8.37 0.69 5.33
C LYS A 94 -9.51 1.58 4.82
N THR A 95 -9.98 2.56 5.60
CA THR A 95 -11.04 3.49 5.16
C THR A 95 -10.65 4.35 3.95
N VAL A 96 -9.36 4.44 3.61
CA VAL A 96 -8.88 5.10 2.38
C VAL A 96 -9.45 4.46 1.12
N ALA A 97 -9.89 3.19 1.19
CA ALA A 97 -10.57 2.50 0.09
C ALA A 97 -11.79 3.28 -0.43
N LYS A 98 -12.52 4.00 0.45
CA LYS A 98 -13.64 4.88 0.06
C LYS A 98 -13.21 6.01 -0.89
N VAL A 99 -11.97 6.47 -0.78
CA VAL A 99 -11.40 7.45 -1.72
C VAL A 99 -11.15 6.79 -3.06
N PHE A 100 -10.65 5.56 -3.07
CA PHE A 100 -10.40 4.80 -4.29
C PHE A 100 -11.71 4.47 -5.03
N GLU A 101 -12.74 4.07 -4.30
CA GLU A 101 -14.09 3.87 -4.86
C GLU A 101 -14.60 5.14 -5.56
N LYS A 102 -14.46 6.29 -4.89
CA LYS A 102 -14.87 7.58 -5.50
C LYS A 102 -14.08 7.90 -6.77
N ILE A 103 -12.78 7.62 -6.82
CA ILE A 103 -11.95 7.83 -8.01
C ILE A 103 -12.42 6.92 -9.15
N ALA A 104 -12.75 5.67 -8.84
CA ALA A 104 -13.18 4.66 -9.81
C ALA A 104 -14.59 4.92 -10.39
N THR A 105 -15.44 5.72 -9.72
CA THR A 105 -16.78 6.08 -10.24
C THR A 105 -16.76 7.18 -11.29
N ALA A 106 -15.62 7.80 -11.57
CA ALA A 106 -15.52 8.80 -12.63
C ALA A 106 -15.69 8.17 -14.01
N GLY A 107 -16.45 8.82 -14.88
CA GLY A 107 -16.79 8.30 -16.22
C GLY A 107 -15.61 8.11 -17.17
N ASN A 108 -14.43 8.62 -16.81
CA ASN A 108 -13.19 8.50 -17.57
C ASN A 108 -12.26 7.40 -17.04
N PHE A 109 -12.72 6.54 -16.12
CA PHE A 109 -11.92 5.50 -15.46
C PHE A 109 -12.43 4.11 -15.82
N ARG A 110 -11.52 3.18 -16.17
CA ARG A 110 -11.81 1.75 -16.32
C ARG A 110 -10.81 0.91 -15.54
N LEU A 111 -11.26 -0.19 -14.95
CA LEU A 111 -10.43 -1.19 -14.28
C LEU A 111 -10.32 -2.45 -15.14
N PHE A 112 -9.12 -3.00 -15.22
CA PHE A 112 -8.77 -4.27 -15.83
C PHE A 112 -8.02 -5.12 -14.80
N GLY A 113 -8.77 -5.75 -13.88
CA GLY A 113 -8.24 -6.67 -12.87
C GLY A 113 -8.03 -8.07 -13.44
N GLY A 114 -7.04 -8.80 -12.90
CA GLY A 114 -6.63 -10.11 -13.41
C GLY A 114 -5.79 -10.01 -14.69
N VAL A 115 -5.18 -8.86 -14.97
CA VAL A 115 -4.35 -8.62 -16.17
C VAL A 115 -2.93 -8.29 -15.74
N GLU A 116 -1.98 -9.13 -16.14
CA GLU A 116 -0.58 -9.03 -15.75
C GLU A 116 0.29 -8.45 -16.88
N LEU A 117 0.94 -7.31 -16.59
CA LEU A 117 1.92 -6.73 -17.49
C LEU A 117 3.16 -7.62 -17.60
N GLY A 118 3.58 -7.92 -18.82
CA GLY A 118 4.67 -8.83 -19.13
C GLY A 118 4.23 -10.27 -19.40
N THR A 119 2.96 -10.62 -19.07
CA THR A 119 2.35 -11.93 -19.34
C THR A 119 1.19 -11.81 -20.32
N ASP A 120 0.19 -11.00 -19.99
CA ASP A 120 -1.04 -10.83 -20.79
C ASP A 120 -0.93 -9.69 -21.80
N ILE A 121 -0.18 -8.67 -21.45
CA ILE A 121 0.09 -7.49 -22.29
C ILE A 121 1.54 -7.04 -22.07
N SER A 122 2.22 -6.63 -23.11
CA SER A 122 3.59 -6.12 -23.00
C SER A 122 3.63 -4.60 -22.76
N ILE A 123 4.79 -4.10 -22.28
CA ILE A 123 5.01 -2.67 -22.11
C ILE A 123 5.01 -1.96 -23.47
N GLU A 124 5.51 -2.62 -24.53
CA GLU A 124 5.54 -2.11 -25.89
C GLU A 124 4.13 -1.89 -26.42
N GLN A 125 3.22 -2.86 -26.24
CA GLN A 125 1.82 -2.74 -26.62
C GLN A 125 1.15 -1.57 -25.88
N LEU A 126 1.39 -1.40 -24.58
CA LEU A 126 0.88 -0.26 -23.83
C LEU A 126 1.42 1.08 -24.37
N LYS A 127 2.72 1.16 -24.69
CA LYS A 127 3.33 2.38 -25.22
C LYS A 127 2.81 2.75 -26.62
N GLU A 128 2.38 1.78 -27.43
CA GLU A 128 1.76 2.00 -28.73
C GLU A 128 0.32 2.51 -28.61
N MET A 129 -0.42 2.03 -27.60
CA MET A 129 -1.86 2.31 -27.44
C MET A 129 -2.15 3.54 -26.61
N TYR A 130 -1.25 3.93 -25.71
CA TYR A 130 -1.46 4.99 -24.74
C TYR A 130 -0.50 6.18 -24.97
N ASP A 131 -0.98 7.37 -24.67
CA ASP A 131 -0.16 8.58 -24.67
C ASP A 131 0.88 8.55 -23.54
N ALA A 132 0.54 7.90 -22.43
CA ALA A 132 1.45 7.66 -21.32
C ALA A 132 1.14 6.35 -20.57
N VAL A 133 2.20 5.72 -20.03
CA VAL A 133 2.13 4.54 -19.17
C VAL A 133 2.74 4.89 -17.81
N VAL A 134 2.00 4.66 -16.75
CA VAL A 134 2.41 4.94 -15.37
C VAL A 134 2.60 3.64 -14.60
N ILE A 135 3.82 3.35 -14.18
CA ILE A 135 4.15 2.18 -13.35
C ILE A 135 3.87 2.51 -11.88
N ALA A 136 2.89 1.83 -11.27
CA ALA A 136 2.43 2.01 -9.90
C ALA A 136 2.39 0.70 -9.10
N THR A 137 3.22 -0.28 -9.47
CA THR A 137 3.21 -1.67 -9.00
C THR A 137 3.71 -1.86 -7.57
N GLY A 138 4.24 -0.80 -6.96
CA GLY A 138 4.73 -0.85 -5.58
C GLY A 138 6.02 -1.68 -5.43
N SER A 139 6.14 -2.34 -4.27
CA SER A 139 7.27 -3.22 -3.93
C SER A 139 6.71 -4.43 -3.18
N SER A 140 6.86 -5.62 -3.73
CA SER A 140 6.23 -6.86 -3.24
C SER A 140 7.23 -7.95 -2.85
N ILE A 141 8.52 -7.78 -3.15
CA ILE A 141 9.56 -8.76 -2.84
C ILE A 141 10.26 -8.34 -1.55
N GLY A 142 10.34 -9.24 -0.57
CA GLY A 142 11.07 -8.99 0.67
C GLY A 142 12.58 -9.03 0.44
N LYS A 143 13.29 -8.09 1.06
CA LYS A 143 14.76 -8.08 1.05
C LYS A 143 15.31 -9.26 1.81
N LYS A 144 16.41 -9.82 1.30
CA LYS A 144 17.16 -10.87 1.96
C LYS A 144 18.18 -10.30 2.96
N LEU A 145 18.47 -11.06 4.03
CA LEU A 145 19.51 -10.76 5.00
C LEU A 145 20.91 -10.98 4.40
N GLY A 146 21.06 -11.95 3.50
CA GLY A 146 22.33 -12.36 2.93
C GLY A 146 23.22 -13.11 3.95
N ILE A 147 22.63 -13.85 4.89
CA ILE A 147 23.33 -14.59 5.92
C ILE A 147 23.11 -16.12 5.74
N PRO A 148 24.04 -16.95 6.25
CA PRO A 148 23.87 -18.40 6.24
C PRO A 148 22.56 -18.83 6.93
N GLY A 149 21.86 -19.77 6.33
CA GLY A 149 20.63 -20.35 6.86
C GLY A 149 19.35 -19.53 6.65
N GLU A 150 19.41 -18.38 5.98
CA GLU A 150 18.20 -17.56 5.75
C GLU A 150 17.12 -18.24 4.89
N ASP A 151 17.48 -19.28 4.12
CA ASP A 151 16.55 -20.06 3.29
C ASP A 151 16.05 -21.34 3.98
N LEU A 152 16.36 -21.57 5.27
CA LEU A 152 15.83 -22.72 6.02
C LEU A 152 14.30 -22.65 6.15
N PRO A 153 13.60 -23.80 6.08
CA PRO A 153 12.19 -23.89 6.44
C PRO A 153 11.92 -23.28 7.83
N GLY A 154 10.94 -22.39 7.92
CA GLY A 154 10.69 -21.56 9.12
C GLY A 154 11.36 -20.19 9.12
N SER A 155 12.20 -19.89 8.10
CA SER A 155 12.68 -18.53 7.82
C SER A 155 11.93 -17.97 6.63
N ILE A 156 11.11 -16.95 6.84
CA ILE A 156 10.23 -16.35 5.84
C ILE A 156 10.34 -14.84 5.85
N SER A 157 9.83 -14.21 4.79
CA SER A 157 9.74 -12.74 4.73
C SER A 157 8.37 -12.23 5.19
N ALA A 158 8.32 -11.03 5.74
CA ALA A 158 7.07 -10.30 5.94
C ALA A 158 6.28 -10.11 4.63
N ALA A 159 6.97 -10.10 3.47
CA ALA A 159 6.34 -10.10 2.15
C ALA A 159 5.57 -11.41 1.83
N GLN A 160 5.74 -12.46 2.62
CA GLN A 160 4.98 -13.70 2.54
C GLN A 160 3.95 -13.81 3.67
N PHE A 161 4.34 -13.46 4.90
CA PHE A 161 3.49 -13.57 6.06
C PHE A 161 2.32 -12.56 6.07
N VAL A 162 2.59 -11.30 5.71
CA VAL A 162 1.57 -10.24 5.68
C VAL A 162 0.45 -10.52 4.67
N PRO A 163 0.72 -10.86 3.40
CA PRO A 163 -0.32 -11.23 2.47
C PRO A 163 -1.02 -12.55 2.83
N TRP A 164 -0.35 -13.51 3.47
CA TRP A 164 -0.94 -14.75 3.96
C TRP A 164 -2.11 -14.49 4.93
N TYR A 165 -1.91 -13.71 5.98
CA TYR A 165 -3.01 -13.40 6.91
C TYR A 165 -4.04 -12.42 6.34
N ASN A 166 -3.71 -11.71 5.27
CA ASN A 166 -4.61 -10.77 4.59
C ASN A 166 -5.40 -11.39 3.42
N ALA A 167 -5.40 -12.72 3.25
CA ALA A 167 -6.11 -13.42 2.17
C ALA A 167 -5.65 -12.99 0.76
N HIS A 168 -4.34 -12.83 0.56
CA HIS A 168 -3.82 -12.59 -0.77
C HIS A 168 -3.81 -13.90 -1.57
N PRO A 169 -4.38 -13.96 -2.79
CA PRO A 169 -4.61 -15.22 -3.49
C PRO A 169 -3.33 -15.99 -3.85
N ASP A 170 -2.20 -15.32 -4.04
CA ASP A 170 -0.92 -15.99 -4.30
C ASP A 170 -0.33 -16.69 -3.05
N PHE A 171 -0.89 -16.45 -1.88
CA PHE A 171 -0.43 -16.99 -0.60
C PHE A 171 -1.49 -17.84 0.11
N ALA A 172 -2.55 -18.24 -0.61
CA ALA A 172 -3.61 -19.09 -0.06
C ALA A 172 -3.06 -20.43 0.51
N ASP A 173 -2.13 -21.05 -0.22
CA ASP A 173 -1.52 -22.33 0.14
C ASP A 173 -0.16 -22.17 0.85
N PHE A 174 0.21 -20.94 1.22
CA PHE A 174 1.47 -20.68 1.92
C PHE A 174 1.41 -21.25 3.34
N ASN A 175 2.35 -22.14 3.67
CA ASN A 175 2.40 -22.77 4.98
C ASN A 175 3.34 -22.01 5.92
N VAL A 176 2.81 -21.58 7.07
CA VAL A 176 3.57 -20.96 8.16
C VAL A 176 3.70 -21.96 9.30
N ASP A 177 4.92 -22.39 9.65
CA ASP A 177 5.17 -23.27 10.79
C ASP A 177 5.08 -22.48 12.11
N LEU A 178 3.97 -22.62 12.83
CA LEU A 178 3.68 -21.96 14.11
C LEU A 178 3.86 -22.91 15.31
N ASN A 179 4.54 -24.04 15.16
CA ASN A 179 4.68 -25.06 16.21
C ASN A 179 5.81 -24.76 17.21
N GLY A 180 6.69 -23.81 16.94
CA GLY A 180 7.71 -23.34 17.89
C GLY A 180 7.12 -22.43 18.96
N SER A 181 7.73 -22.39 20.15
CA SER A 181 7.29 -21.50 21.25
C SER A 181 7.71 -20.05 21.06
N THR A 182 8.73 -19.80 20.25
CA THR A 182 9.32 -18.46 20.02
C THR A 182 9.41 -18.17 18.55
N ALA A 183 9.00 -16.95 18.17
CA ALA A 183 9.23 -16.35 16.85
C ALA A 183 10.17 -15.15 16.98
N VAL A 184 11.05 -14.98 16.00
CA VAL A 184 11.94 -13.82 15.88
C VAL A 184 11.53 -13.00 14.66
N VAL A 185 11.25 -11.72 14.88
CA VAL A 185 10.93 -10.75 13.82
C VAL A 185 12.13 -9.82 13.65
N ILE A 186 12.80 -9.88 12.51
CA ILE A 186 13.99 -9.09 12.23
C ILE A 186 13.60 -7.82 11.49
N GLY A 187 13.63 -6.68 12.18
CA GLY A 187 13.26 -5.37 11.65
C GLY A 187 12.81 -4.42 12.74
N ALA A 188 12.88 -3.11 12.48
CA ALA A 188 12.52 -2.05 13.43
C ALA A 188 11.60 -0.99 12.80
N GLY A 189 10.66 -1.41 11.97
CA GLY A 189 9.65 -0.54 11.35
C GLY A 189 8.22 -1.04 11.59
N ASN A 190 7.23 -0.28 11.13
CA ASN A 190 5.80 -0.60 11.36
C ASN A 190 5.42 -2.01 10.89
N VAL A 191 5.98 -2.48 9.75
CA VAL A 191 5.71 -3.86 9.29
C VAL A 191 6.19 -4.91 10.29
N ALA A 192 7.37 -4.71 10.91
CA ALA A 192 7.87 -5.62 11.95
C ALA A 192 6.92 -5.60 13.18
N MET A 193 6.38 -4.44 13.51
CA MET A 193 5.41 -4.27 14.58
C MET A 193 4.10 -4.99 14.27
N ASP A 194 3.55 -4.83 13.07
CA ASP A 194 2.34 -5.51 12.60
C ASP A 194 2.52 -7.03 12.66
N VAL A 195 3.63 -7.53 12.10
CA VAL A 195 3.96 -8.97 12.14
C VAL A 195 4.05 -9.51 13.57
N ALA A 196 4.76 -8.81 14.45
CA ALA A 196 4.92 -9.22 15.83
C ALA A 196 3.59 -9.18 16.60
N ARG A 197 2.77 -8.17 16.35
CA ARG A 197 1.42 -8.04 16.94
C ARG A 197 0.50 -9.17 16.49
N MET A 198 0.45 -9.49 15.19
CA MET A 198 -0.34 -10.60 14.65
C MET A 198 0.04 -11.96 15.25
N LEU A 199 1.31 -12.16 15.64
CA LEU A 199 1.78 -13.38 16.30
C LEU A 199 1.53 -13.38 17.81
N ALA A 200 1.48 -12.20 18.44
CA ALA A 200 1.40 -12.03 19.88
C ALA A 200 -0.03 -11.80 20.41
N LEU A 201 -0.96 -11.32 19.56
CA LEU A 201 -2.37 -11.15 19.92
C LEU A 201 -3.01 -12.47 20.35
N GLU A 202 -3.98 -12.42 21.27
CA GLU A 202 -4.90 -13.53 21.46
C GLU A 202 -5.71 -13.72 20.18
N PRO A 203 -5.70 -14.93 19.55
CA PRO A 203 -6.31 -15.11 18.24
C PRO A 203 -7.78 -14.76 18.13
N SER A 204 -8.53 -14.80 19.23
CA SER A 204 -9.93 -14.37 19.28
C SER A 204 -10.11 -12.87 19.02
N GLU A 205 -9.08 -12.05 19.26
CA GLU A 205 -9.10 -10.62 18.94
C GLU A 205 -9.13 -10.36 17.42
N LEU A 206 -8.75 -11.36 16.61
CA LEU A 206 -8.80 -11.31 15.15
C LEU A 206 -10.16 -11.72 14.57
N ASP A 207 -11.03 -12.37 15.35
CA ASP A 207 -12.34 -12.84 14.88
C ASP A 207 -13.21 -11.70 14.28
N PRO A 208 -13.27 -10.48 14.83
CA PRO A 208 -14.07 -9.39 14.27
C PRO A 208 -13.36 -8.62 13.13
N THR A 209 -12.20 -9.08 12.69
CA THR A 209 -11.40 -8.40 11.65
C THR A 209 -11.57 -9.07 10.28
N ASP A 210 -10.99 -8.47 9.22
CA ASP A 210 -10.93 -9.05 7.89
C ASP A 210 -9.73 -10.01 7.68
N THR A 211 -9.17 -10.55 8.77
CA THR A 211 -8.15 -11.61 8.72
C THR A 211 -8.69 -12.83 8.01
N ALA A 212 -7.85 -13.47 7.19
CA ALA A 212 -8.19 -14.72 6.51
C ALA A 212 -8.53 -15.83 7.52
N ASP A 213 -9.60 -16.57 7.26
CA ASP A 213 -10.05 -17.63 8.17
C ASP A 213 -8.97 -18.70 8.41
N HIS A 214 -8.24 -19.12 7.34
CA HIS A 214 -7.14 -20.07 7.48
C HIS A 214 -6.00 -19.55 8.39
N ALA A 215 -5.74 -18.25 8.37
CA ALA A 215 -4.73 -17.64 9.23
C ALA A 215 -5.22 -17.58 10.69
N ILE A 216 -6.50 -17.25 10.94
CA ILE A 216 -7.09 -17.29 12.28
C ILE A 216 -7.01 -18.71 12.86
N GLU A 217 -7.37 -19.72 12.08
CA GLU A 217 -7.31 -21.11 12.50
C GLU A 217 -5.87 -21.54 12.83
N ALA A 218 -4.91 -21.21 11.97
CA ALA A 218 -3.49 -21.48 12.21
C ALA A 218 -2.95 -20.77 13.46
N LEU A 219 -3.31 -19.50 13.67
CA LEU A 219 -2.91 -18.72 14.85
C LEU A 219 -3.56 -19.26 16.15
N LYS A 220 -4.81 -19.73 16.09
CA LYS A 220 -5.47 -20.43 17.22
C LYS A 220 -4.76 -21.73 17.62
N ALA A 221 -4.23 -22.45 16.63
CA ALA A 221 -3.45 -23.68 16.84
C ALA A 221 -1.98 -23.41 17.19
N SER A 222 -1.51 -22.18 17.15
CA SER A 222 -0.11 -21.78 17.32
C SER A 222 0.41 -22.08 18.72
N ALA A 223 1.63 -22.63 18.79
CA ALA A 223 2.38 -22.83 20.01
C ALA A 223 3.23 -21.59 20.41
N ILE A 224 3.27 -20.53 19.59
CA ILE A 224 4.05 -19.33 19.86
C ILE A 224 3.50 -18.63 21.10
N ARG A 225 4.42 -18.37 22.06
CA ARG A 225 4.15 -17.62 23.28
C ARG A 225 5.09 -16.44 23.47
N GLU A 226 6.22 -16.45 22.75
CA GLU A 226 7.20 -15.37 22.78
C GLU A 226 7.45 -14.87 21.36
N VAL A 227 7.39 -13.56 21.16
CA VAL A 227 7.77 -12.89 19.91
C VAL A 227 8.88 -11.90 20.22
N VAL A 228 10.05 -12.08 19.61
CA VAL A 228 11.21 -11.18 19.78
C VAL A 228 11.38 -10.31 18.55
N ILE A 229 11.18 -9.00 18.71
CA ILE A 229 11.49 -8.01 17.66
C ILE A 229 12.96 -7.64 17.78
N SER A 230 13.75 -7.96 16.77
CA SER A 230 15.19 -7.67 16.72
C SER A 230 15.50 -6.48 15.82
N ALA A 231 16.29 -5.55 16.34
CA ALA A 231 16.76 -4.36 15.65
C ALA A 231 18.27 -4.26 15.66
N ARG A 232 18.89 -4.11 14.48
CA ARG A 232 20.34 -3.94 14.34
C ARG A 232 20.88 -2.69 15.01
N ARG A 233 20.10 -1.61 14.99
CA ARG A 233 20.45 -0.32 15.59
C ARG A 233 19.77 -0.15 16.95
N GLY A 234 20.17 0.91 17.67
CA GLY A 234 19.53 1.28 18.92
C GLY A 234 18.09 1.82 18.75
N PRO A 235 17.36 1.96 19.88
CA PRO A 235 15.99 2.50 19.89
C PRO A 235 15.84 3.85 19.20
N GLU A 236 16.85 4.73 19.28
CA GLU A 236 16.89 6.05 18.65
C GLU A 236 16.87 6.01 17.11
N HIS A 237 17.10 4.86 16.53
CA HIS A 237 17.06 4.63 15.08
C HIS A 237 15.89 3.75 14.63
N ALA A 238 14.99 3.42 15.53
CA ALA A 238 13.80 2.65 15.18
C ALA A 238 12.87 3.46 14.29
N ALA A 239 12.34 2.82 13.25
CA ALA A 239 11.44 3.43 12.28
C ALA A 239 9.95 3.15 12.61
N PHE A 240 9.66 2.73 13.83
CA PHE A 240 8.29 2.65 14.34
C PHE A 240 7.69 4.06 14.39
N THR A 241 6.39 4.17 14.19
CA THR A 241 5.70 5.44 14.45
C THR A 241 5.19 5.49 15.89
N SER A 242 5.16 6.69 16.49
CA SER A 242 4.65 6.87 17.85
C SER A 242 3.21 6.34 18.05
N PRO A 243 2.28 6.48 17.09
CA PRO A 243 0.96 5.87 17.21
C PRO A 243 1.01 4.36 17.41
N GLU A 244 1.81 3.64 16.61
CA GLU A 244 2.00 2.18 16.73
C GLU A 244 2.56 1.77 18.10
N LEU A 245 3.62 2.46 18.56
CA LEU A 245 4.19 2.21 19.87
C LEU A 245 3.18 2.43 21.00
N ARG A 246 2.34 3.46 20.91
CA ARG A 246 1.33 3.80 21.92
C ARG A 246 0.14 2.83 21.96
N GLU A 247 -0.03 1.99 20.97
CA GLU A 247 -1.02 0.93 20.93
C GLU A 247 -0.57 -0.32 21.68
N LEU A 248 0.73 -0.62 21.70
CA LEU A 248 1.27 -1.82 22.37
C LEU A 248 0.84 -1.98 23.85
N PRO A 249 0.86 -0.93 24.68
CA PRO A 249 0.39 -1.05 26.07
C PRO A 249 -1.09 -1.37 26.24
N LYS A 250 -1.88 -1.33 25.16
CA LYS A 250 -3.33 -1.62 25.17
C LYS A 250 -3.64 -3.06 24.80
N LEU A 251 -2.62 -3.86 24.45
CA LEU A 251 -2.80 -5.29 24.20
C LEU A 251 -3.28 -5.96 25.49
N GLU A 252 -4.47 -6.58 25.45
CA GLU A 252 -5.15 -7.05 26.65
C GLU A 252 -4.57 -8.37 27.21
N HIS A 253 -3.97 -9.19 26.32
CA HIS A 253 -3.50 -10.54 26.66
C HIS A 253 -2.00 -10.75 26.38
N THR A 254 -1.23 -9.66 26.19
CA THR A 254 0.17 -9.75 25.82
C THR A 254 1.02 -8.83 26.68
N ASN A 255 2.08 -9.39 27.28
CA ASN A 255 3.14 -8.58 27.90
C ASN A 255 4.00 -7.94 26.82
N VAL A 256 4.30 -6.65 26.94
CA VAL A 256 5.24 -5.94 26.08
C VAL A 256 6.41 -5.49 26.90
N LEU A 257 7.60 -6.04 26.60
CA LEU A 257 8.81 -5.86 27.42
C LEU A 257 9.92 -5.18 26.59
N MET A 258 10.45 -4.11 27.14
CA MET A 258 11.64 -3.42 26.65
C MET A 258 12.63 -3.23 27.80
N ALA A 259 13.93 -3.42 27.56
CA ALA A 259 14.93 -3.16 28.56
C ALA A 259 15.06 -1.63 28.80
N LYS A 260 14.74 -1.16 30.02
CA LYS A 260 14.79 0.26 30.36
C LYS A 260 16.19 0.85 30.13
N SER A 261 17.23 0.10 30.49
CA SER A 261 18.63 0.48 30.24
C SER A 261 18.95 0.77 28.79
N ASP A 262 18.36 0.03 27.85
CA ASP A 262 18.60 0.26 26.41
C ASP A 262 17.96 1.56 25.94
N ILE A 263 16.78 1.88 26.49
CA ILE A 263 16.06 3.12 26.15
C ILE A 263 16.77 4.33 26.76
N GLU A 264 17.19 4.27 28.04
CA GLU A 264 17.93 5.34 28.71
C GLU A 264 19.25 5.62 27.99
N ALA A 265 20.02 4.57 27.64
CA ALA A 265 21.24 4.71 26.86
C ALA A 265 20.99 5.29 25.45
N ALA A 266 19.84 4.98 24.83
CA ALA A 266 19.46 5.56 23.53
C ALA A 266 19.13 7.05 23.64
N ILE A 267 18.46 7.47 24.72
CA ILE A 267 18.16 8.89 25.00
C ILE A 267 19.46 9.67 25.19
N GLU A 268 20.44 9.08 25.95
CA GLU A 268 21.74 9.68 26.15
C GLU A 268 22.54 9.82 24.83
N ARG A 269 22.56 8.78 23.99
CA ARG A 269 23.20 8.81 22.66
C ARG A 269 22.57 9.81 21.72
N ALA A 270 21.24 9.96 21.76
CA ALA A 270 20.51 10.88 20.91
C ALA A 270 20.77 12.36 21.25
N GLY A 271 21.12 12.66 22.50
CA GLY A 271 21.50 14.01 22.98
C GLY A 271 20.31 15.00 23.01
N SER A 272 20.63 16.29 23.06
CA SER A 272 19.63 17.36 23.24
C SER A 272 18.98 17.83 21.93
N GLU A 273 19.64 17.65 20.78
CA GLU A 273 19.15 18.07 19.45
C GLU A 273 18.49 16.93 18.68
N ILE A 274 17.59 16.23 19.35
CA ILE A 274 16.89 15.09 18.78
C ILE A 274 15.67 15.54 17.95
N GLU A 275 15.43 14.90 16.80
CA GLU A 275 14.24 15.11 16.00
C GLU A 275 12.97 14.78 16.80
N LYS A 276 11.91 15.57 16.58
CA LYS A 276 10.62 15.46 17.31
C LYS A 276 10.03 14.06 17.29
N ASP A 277 10.07 13.39 16.15
CA ASP A 277 9.47 12.06 15.99
C ASP A 277 10.31 11.01 16.74
N THR A 278 11.63 11.07 16.67
CA THR A 278 12.54 10.21 17.42
C THR A 278 12.34 10.40 18.92
N LYS A 279 12.24 11.64 19.39
CA LYS A 279 11.94 11.94 20.79
C LYS A 279 10.60 11.32 21.22
N SER A 280 9.55 11.52 20.44
CA SER A 280 8.22 10.96 20.73
C SER A 280 8.22 9.43 20.79
N ASN A 281 9.06 8.77 19.97
CA ASN A 281 9.23 7.33 19.97
C ASN A 281 9.96 6.86 21.24
N LEU A 282 11.06 7.49 21.59
CA LEU A 282 11.82 7.16 22.81
C LEU A 282 10.99 7.39 24.08
N ASP A 283 10.23 8.49 24.16
CA ASP A 283 9.32 8.75 25.26
C ASP A 283 8.24 7.64 25.38
N ALA A 284 7.71 7.16 24.24
CA ALA A 284 6.76 6.04 24.23
C ALA A 284 7.39 4.71 24.66
N MET A 285 8.60 4.42 24.18
CA MET A 285 9.36 3.21 24.57
C MET A 285 9.72 3.22 26.05
N LEU A 286 10.10 4.38 26.60
CA LEU A 286 10.40 4.53 28.03
C LEU A 286 9.17 4.18 28.88
N LEU A 287 7.99 4.71 28.53
CA LEU A 287 6.74 4.36 29.21
C LEU A 287 6.40 2.87 29.13
N ILE A 288 6.73 2.20 28.02
CA ILE A 288 6.54 0.76 27.87
C ILE A 288 7.52 0.01 28.77
N SER A 289 8.78 0.43 28.83
CA SER A 289 9.84 -0.22 29.61
C SER A 289 9.63 -0.13 31.13
N GLU A 290 8.76 0.77 31.59
CA GLU A 290 8.39 0.93 33.00
C GLU A 290 7.22 0.01 33.42
N LYS A 291 6.60 -0.71 32.46
CA LYS A 291 5.53 -1.65 32.77
C LYS A 291 6.12 -2.99 33.23
N GLU A 292 5.57 -3.51 34.31
CA GLU A 292 5.88 -4.86 34.76
C GLU A 292 5.11 -5.91 33.97
N ALA A 293 5.72 -7.09 33.81
CA ALA A 293 5.03 -8.23 33.23
C ALA A 293 3.85 -8.66 34.10
N THR A 294 2.76 -9.00 33.48
CA THR A 294 1.55 -9.54 34.14
C THR A 294 1.50 -11.07 34.00
N SER A 295 0.42 -11.67 34.40
CA SER A 295 0.20 -13.13 34.27
C SER A 295 -0.20 -13.60 32.88
N HIS A 296 -0.10 -12.74 31.85
CA HIS A 296 -0.37 -13.13 30.48
C HIS A 296 0.64 -14.17 29.98
N ASP A 297 0.17 -15.15 29.22
CA ASP A 297 0.97 -16.25 28.71
C ASP A 297 1.72 -15.89 27.41
N ARG A 298 1.41 -14.74 26.81
CA ARG A 298 2.06 -14.21 25.61
C ARG A 298 2.96 -13.02 25.93
N THR A 299 4.09 -12.96 25.25
CA THR A 299 5.08 -11.91 25.48
C THR A 299 5.66 -11.42 24.15
N MET A 300 5.74 -10.10 24.00
CA MET A 300 6.48 -9.42 22.94
C MET A 300 7.70 -8.75 23.57
N LYS A 301 8.90 -9.09 23.10
CA LYS A 301 10.17 -8.53 23.59
C LYS A 301 10.88 -7.76 22.51
N PHE A 302 11.58 -6.69 22.89
CA PHE A 302 12.43 -5.91 21.98
C PHE A 302 13.89 -6.17 22.31
N GLN A 303 14.66 -6.55 21.27
CA GLN A 303 16.09 -6.77 21.32
C GLN A 303 16.78 -5.79 20.37
N PHE A 304 17.28 -4.71 20.92
CA PHE A 304 18.03 -3.70 20.17
C PHE A 304 19.51 -4.05 20.07
N LEU A 305 20.25 -3.37 19.19
CA LEU A 305 21.68 -3.54 18.95
C LEU A 305 22.07 -5.01 18.65
N ALA A 306 21.21 -5.72 17.93
CA ALA A 306 21.34 -7.12 17.59
C ALA A 306 21.38 -7.30 16.06
N THR A 307 22.57 -7.53 15.51
CA THR A 307 22.78 -7.80 14.09
C THR A 307 22.68 -9.31 13.84
N PRO A 308 21.70 -9.81 13.06
CA PRO A 308 21.65 -11.23 12.75
C PRO A 308 22.82 -11.62 11.85
N VAL A 309 23.50 -12.71 12.17
CA VAL A 309 24.69 -13.19 11.43
C VAL A 309 24.54 -14.59 10.88
N GLU A 310 23.68 -15.40 11.46
CA GLU A 310 23.42 -16.78 11.01
C GLU A 310 22.05 -17.25 11.53
N ILE A 311 21.33 -18.04 10.72
CA ILE A 311 20.17 -18.81 11.15
C ILE A 311 20.58 -20.27 11.16
N LYS A 312 20.42 -20.97 12.29
CA LYS A 312 20.83 -22.35 12.44
C LYS A 312 19.65 -23.30 12.60
N GLY A 313 19.85 -24.53 12.16
CA GLY A 313 18.93 -25.62 12.38
C GLY A 313 19.25 -26.83 11.52
N SER A 314 18.67 -27.97 11.90
CA SER A 314 18.78 -29.23 11.16
C SER A 314 17.48 -29.48 10.38
N GLY A 315 17.47 -29.02 9.12
CA GLY A 315 16.30 -29.15 8.25
C GLY A 315 15.23 -28.08 8.40
N LYS A 316 15.22 -27.33 9.49
CA LYS A 316 14.39 -26.13 9.72
C LYS A 316 15.06 -25.20 10.75
N VAL A 317 14.51 -24.01 10.90
CA VAL A 317 14.98 -23.04 11.90
C VAL A 317 14.89 -23.60 13.32
N GLU A 318 15.99 -23.48 14.08
CA GLU A 318 16.09 -23.82 15.50
C GLU A 318 16.61 -22.65 16.35
N GLU A 319 17.48 -21.79 15.79
CA GLU A 319 17.97 -20.57 16.45
C GLU A 319 18.45 -19.53 15.46
N VAL A 320 18.48 -18.28 15.90
CA VAL A 320 19.16 -17.17 15.22
C VAL A 320 20.36 -16.71 16.08
N VAL A 321 21.51 -16.61 15.44
CA VAL A 321 22.72 -16.06 16.04
C VAL A 321 22.80 -14.58 15.71
N PHE A 322 23.00 -13.79 16.76
CA PHE A 322 23.20 -12.34 16.67
C PHE A 322 24.58 -11.95 17.14
N GLN A 323 25.14 -10.93 16.49
CA GLN A 323 26.27 -10.18 16.99
C GLN A 323 25.78 -8.89 17.64
N LYS A 324 26.27 -8.55 18.84
CA LYS A 324 26.02 -7.23 19.43
C LYS A 324 26.60 -6.15 18.53
N THR A 325 25.79 -5.20 18.12
CA THR A 325 26.24 -4.11 17.23
C THR A 325 27.35 -3.29 17.91
N GLY A 326 28.52 -3.18 17.25
CA GLY A 326 29.68 -2.50 17.76
C GLY A 326 30.61 -3.36 18.66
N SER A 327 30.38 -4.68 18.71
CA SER A 327 31.16 -5.64 19.48
C SER A 327 31.33 -6.95 18.70
N ASP A 328 32.34 -7.76 19.07
CA ASP A 328 32.50 -9.13 18.53
C ASP A 328 31.71 -10.18 19.34
N GLU A 329 31.00 -9.76 20.37
CA GLU A 329 30.19 -10.65 21.20
C GLU A 329 28.97 -11.15 20.45
N THR A 330 28.76 -12.46 20.49
CA THR A 330 27.60 -13.11 19.86
C THR A 330 26.72 -13.75 20.93
N PHE A 331 25.42 -13.85 20.62
CA PHE A 331 24.44 -14.58 21.41
C PHE A 331 23.40 -15.21 20.48
N SER A 332 22.67 -16.20 20.97
CA SER A 332 21.62 -16.88 20.19
C SER A 332 20.26 -16.76 20.84
N ILE A 333 19.22 -16.71 19.99
CA ILE A 333 17.84 -16.86 20.40
C ILE A 333 17.29 -18.13 19.76
N LYS A 334 16.85 -19.07 20.60
CA LYS A 334 16.16 -20.27 20.13
C LYS A 334 14.77 -19.92 19.64
N CYS A 335 14.40 -20.36 18.44
CA CYS A 335 13.10 -20.06 17.84
C CYS A 335 12.75 -21.10 16.78
N GLY A 336 11.49 -21.27 16.49
CA GLY A 336 11.00 -22.13 15.39
C GLY A 336 10.58 -21.35 14.15
N LEU A 337 10.48 -20.01 14.25
CA LEU A 337 10.06 -19.12 13.18
C LEU A 337 10.91 -17.87 13.17
N VAL A 338 11.39 -17.49 12.00
CA VAL A 338 12.05 -16.21 11.74
C VAL A 338 11.28 -15.48 10.64
N ILE A 339 10.91 -14.21 10.90
CA ILE A 339 10.26 -13.36 9.89
C ILE A 339 11.10 -12.12 9.66
N THR A 340 11.59 -11.94 8.42
CA THR A 340 12.38 -10.76 8.04
C THR A 340 11.46 -9.63 7.58
N ALA A 341 11.55 -8.46 8.24
CA ALA A 341 10.81 -7.25 7.95
C ALA A 341 11.77 -6.06 7.73
N ILE A 342 12.79 -6.26 6.86
CA ILE A 342 13.89 -5.33 6.61
C ILE A 342 13.70 -4.48 5.36
N GLY A 343 12.49 -4.46 4.81
CA GLY A 343 12.08 -3.69 3.64
C GLY A 343 11.77 -4.57 2.42
N TYR A 344 11.35 -3.90 1.37
CA TYR A 344 10.84 -4.53 0.14
C TYR A 344 11.57 -4.00 -1.09
N GLU A 345 11.43 -4.72 -2.20
CA GLU A 345 11.90 -4.36 -3.53
C GLU A 345 10.76 -4.52 -4.54
N ALA A 346 10.80 -3.74 -5.60
CA ALA A 346 9.84 -3.89 -6.70
C ALA A 346 10.12 -5.18 -7.48
N ALA A 347 9.07 -5.90 -7.85
CA ALA A 347 9.18 -7.01 -8.79
C ALA A 347 9.52 -6.48 -10.19
N SER A 348 10.45 -7.14 -10.87
CA SER A 348 10.86 -6.76 -12.22
C SER A 348 9.78 -7.08 -13.24
N ILE A 349 9.55 -6.14 -14.15
CA ILE A 349 8.64 -6.29 -15.28
C ILE A 349 9.48 -6.21 -16.56
N PRO A 350 9.33 -7.13 -17.53
CA PRO A 350 10.02 -7.05 -18.81
C PRO A 350 9.81 -5.68 -19.49
N GLY A 351 10.89 -5.08 -20.04
CA GLY A 351 10.84 -3.78 -20.70
C GLY A 351 10.87 -2.56 -19.74
N VAL A 352 10.86 -2.75 -18.43
CA VAL A 352 11.01 -1.68 -17.44
C VAL A 352 12.40 -1.78 -16.78
N PRO A 353 13.19 -0.70 -16.73
CA PRO A 353 14.55 -0.74 -16.15
C PRO A 353 14.49 -0.67 -14.61
N TYR A 354 15.26 -1.55 -13.94
CA TYR A 354 15.37 -1.58 -12.48
C TYR A 354 16.81 -1.47 -12.01
N GLU A 355 17.00 -0.79 -10.91
CA GLU A 355 18.26 -0.75 -10.17
C GLU A 355 17.97 -0.73 -8.67
N ARG A 356 18.66 -1.61 -7.89
CA ARG A 356 18.54 -1.72 -6.43
C ARG A 356 17.08 -1.83 -5.94
N GLY A 357 16.30 -2.66 -6.64
CA GLY A 357 14.90 -2.94 -6.27
C GLY A 357 13.92 -1.79 -6.54
N LYS A 358 14.26 -0.84 -7.40
CA LYS A 358 13.42 0.28 -7.83
C LYS A 358 13.47 0.48 -9.33
N VAL A 359 12.45 1.05 -9.90
CA VAL A 359 12.46 1.48 -11.31
C VAL A 359 13.42 2.65 -11.47
N VAL A 360 14.32 2.56 -12.46
CA VAL A 360 15.23 3.66 -12.80
C VAL A 360 14.43 4.83 -13.35
N ASN A 361 14.58 5.99 -12.73
CA ASN A 361 13.82 7.18 -13.16
C ASN A 361 14.53 8.48 -12.80
N LYS A 362 14.13 9.54 -13.49
CA LYS A 362 14.49 10.91 -13.15
C LYS A 362 13.19 11.66 -12.81
N GLU A 363 12.98 11.96 -11.52
CA GLU A 363 11.78 12.67 -11.02
C GLU A 363 10.44 11.99 -11.37
N GLY A 364 10.47 10.69 -11.68
CA GLY A 364 9.31 9.91 -12.12
C GLY A 364 9.27 9.60 -13.61
N ARG A 365 10.09 10.25 -14.47
CA ARG A 365 10.27 9.87 -15.89
C ARG A 365 11.17 8.65 -15.99
N VAL A 366 10.71 7.58 -16.63
CA VAL A 366 11.47 6.35 -16.88
C VAL A 366 12.05 6.35 -18.28
N SER A 367 11.22 6.61 -19.28
CA SER A 367 11.58 6.78 -20.69
C SER A 367 10.52 7.63 -21.38
N GLU A 368 10.61 7.79 -22.70
CA GLU A 368 9.55 8.44 -23.46
C GLU A 368 8.19 7.77 -23.19
N ASN A 369 7.20 8.58 -22.80
CA ASN A 369 5.83 8.17 -22.46
C ASN A 369 5.70 7.16 -21.29
N MET A 370 6.77 6.91 -20.51
CA MET A 370 6.71 5.99 -19.37
C MET A 370 7.15 6.69 -18.08
N TYR A 371 6.29 6.57 -17.06
CA TYR A 371 6.43 7.21 -15.75
C TYR A 371 6.34 6.19 -14.64
N VAL A 372 6.79 6.55 -13.44
CA VAL A 372 6.70 5.71 -12.25
C VAL A 372 6.32 6.53 -11.03
N VAL A 373 5.47 5.95 -10.18
CA VAL A 373 5.00 6.56 -8.92
C VAL A 373 5.10 5.57 -7.76
N GLY A 374 5.03 6.07 -6.55
CA GLY A 374 4.93 5.27 -5.35
C GLY A 374 6.20 4.51 -4.99
N TRP A 375 6.05 3.32 -4.39
CA TRP A 375 7.18 2.53 -3.91
C TRP A 375 8.05 1.97 -5.03
N ALA A 376 7.49 1.72 -6.20
CA ALA A 376 8.29 1.35 -7.37
C ALA A 376 9.30 2.44 -7.75
N LYS A 377 8.95 3.74 -7.55
CA LYS A 377 9.80 4.91 -7.78
C LYS A 377 10.84 5.13 -6.68
N ARG A 378 10.37 5.27 -5.43
CA ARG A 378 11.21 5.75 -4.31
C ARG A 378 11.66 4.66 -3.32
N GLY A 379 11.17 3.43 -3.48
CA GLY A 379 11.29 2.35 -2.51
C GLY A 379 10.20 2.41 -1.43
N PRO A 380 10.16 1.42 -0.52
CA PRO A 380 9.10 1.27 0.49
C PRO A 380 9.28 2.27 1.65
N SER A 381 9.10 3.54 1.37
CA SER A 381 9.19 4.65 2.32
C SER A 381 7.93 5.52 2.29
N GLY A 382 7.62 6.12 3.43
CA GLY A 382 6.43 6.93 3.62
C GLY A 382 5.16 6.11 3.88
N VAL A 383 4.10 6.81 4.24
CA VAL A 383 2.77 6.26 4.51
C VAL A 383 1.88 6.35 3.27
N ILE A 384 0.65 5.81 3.33
CA ILE A 384 -0.31 5.85 2.20
C ILE A 384 -0.49 7.28 1.66
N GLY A 385 -0.60 8.29 2.55
CA GLY A 385 -0.75 9.68 2.16
C GLY A 385 0.42 10.27 1.36
N THR A 386 1.65 9.77 1.56
CA THR A 386 2.83 10.19 0.79
C THR A 386 2.68 9.91 -0.71
N ASN A 387 1.90 8.88 -1.07
CA ASN A 387 1.64 8.57 -2.48
C ASN A 387 0.81 9.64 -3.18
N LYS A 388 0.03 10.44 -2.45
CA LYS A 388 -0.81 11.48 -3.04
C LYS A 388 0.01 12.64 -3.60
N SER A 389 0.97 13.16 -2.83
CA SER A 389 1.87 14.22 -3.31
C SER A 389 2.80 13.69 -4.39
N ASP A 390 3.40 12.51 -4.19
CA ASP A 390 4.29 11.88 -5.16
C ASP A 390 3.60 11.68 -6.53
N ALA A 391 2.36 11.19 -6.53
CA ALA A 391 1.58 11.01 -7.75
C ALA A 391 1.20 12.35 -8.40
N ALA A 392 0.81 13.36 -7.59
CA ALA A 392 0.46 14.68 -8.12
C ALA A 392 1.64 15.34 -8.86
N ASP A 393 2.84 15.27 -8.27
CA ASP A 393 4.05 15.83 -8.89
C ASP A 393 4.37 15.14 -10.22
N VAL A 394 4.31 13.79 -10.26
CA VAL A 394 4.60 13.03 -11.48
C VAL A 394 3.51 13.21 -12.54
N MET A 395 2.23 13.29 -12.18
CA MET A 395 1.15 13.49 -13.15
C MET A 395 1.18 14.90 -13.74
N LYS A 396 1.58 15.91 -12.96
CA LYS A 396 1.85 17.25 -13.49
C LYS A 396 2.98 17.20 -14.54
N LEU A 397 4.07 16.53 -14.22
CA LEU A 397 5.22 16.33 -15.11
C LEU A 397 4.81 15.59 -16.39
N LEU A 398 4.00 14.51 -16.27
CA LEU A 398 3.44 13.80 -17.41
C LEU A 398 2.64 14.74 -18.30
N THR A 399 1.80 15.59 -17.72
CA THR A 399 0.96 16.54 -18.48
C THR A 399 1.80 17.56 -19.26
N GLU A 400 2.92 18.03 -18.71
CA GLU A 400 3.85 18.94 -19.36
C GLU A 400 4.57 18.29 -20.56
N ASP A 401 4.74 16.96 -20.54
CA ASP A 401 5.43 16.19 -21.58
C ASP A 401 4.51 15.71 -22.71
N LEU A 402 3.19 15.87 -22.59
CA LEU A 402 2.22 15.39 -23.60
C LEU A 402 2.40 16.09 -24.94
N GLY A 403 2.49 15.28 -25.99
CA GLY A 403 2.46 15.73 -27.38
C GLY A 403 1.04 15.75 -27.97
N SER A 404 0.90 15.42 -29.24
CA SER A 404 -0.42 15.21 -29.86
C SER A 404 -1.02 13.88 -29.39
N PRO A 405 -2.34 13.82 -29.06
CA PRO A 405 -2.97 12.58 -28.63
C PRO A 405 -2.83 11.46 -29.67
N LYS A 406 -2.55 10.25 -29.18
CA LYS A 406 -2.56 9.02 -29.99
C LYS A 406 -3.97 8.44 -30.01
N SER A 407 -4.39 7.91 -31.15
CA SER A 407 -5.71 7.28 -31.31
C SER A 407 -5.56 5.82 -31.70
N ASN A 408 -4.92 5.01 -30.84
CA ASN A 408 -4.51 3.66 -31.20
C ASN A 408 -5.24 2.61 -30.34
N GLY A 409 -6.36 2.05 -30.88
CA GLY A 409 -6.99 0.85 -30.34
C GLY A 409 -7.64 0.99 -28.95
N ASP A 410 -8.16 -0.12 -28.45
CA ASP A 410 -8.68 -0.29 -27.09
C ASP A 410 -8.02 -1.53 -26.46
N ILE A 411 -7.57 -1.45 -25.22
CA ILE A 411 -7.00 -2.57 -24.48
C ILE A 411 -7.99 -3.74 -24.37
N ALA A 412 -9.29 -3.45 -24.31
CA ALA A 412 -10.34 -4.48 -24.26
C ALA A 412 -10.31 -5.40 -25.50
N ASP A 413 -9.89 -4.90 -26.67
CA ASP A 413 -9.76 -5.71 -27.88
C ASP A 413 -8.61 -6.72 -27.75
N LEU A 414 -7.50 -6.34 -27.11
CA LEU A 414 -6.38 -7.26 -26.81
C LEU A 414 -6.73 -8.31 -25.76
N LEU A 415 -7.68 -7.99 -24.89
CA LEU A 415 -8.11 -8.85 -23.79
C LEU A 415 -9.42 -9.59 -24.09
N ALA A 416 -9.87 -9.64 -25.36
CA ALA A 416 -11.17 -10.23 -25.75
C ALA A 416 -11.32 -11.69 -25.31
N ASP A 417 -10.22 -12.46 -25.35
CA ASP A 417 -10.18 -13.87 -24.94
C ASP A 417 -9.88 -14.08 -23.45
N LYS A 418 -9.67 -12.98 -22.69
CA LYS A 418 -9.33 -13.05 -21.27
C LYS A 418 -10.49 -12.61 -20.38
N GLN A 419 -10.79 -13.44 -19.38
CA GLN A 419 -11.75 -13.07 -18.33
C GLN A 419 -11.10 -12.07 -17.37
N TYR A 420 -11.17 -10.79 -17.68
CA TYR A 420 -10.73 -9.74 -16.75
C TYR A 420 -11.87 -9.27 -15.83
N VAL A 421 -11.50 -8.66 -14.71
CA VAL A 421 -12.41 -8.08 -13.72
C VAL A 421 -12.52 -6.59 -13.98
N SER A 422 -13.67 -6.13 -14.46
CA SER A 422 -14.00 -4.71 -14.60
C SER A 422 -14.38 -4.11 -13.24
N GLN A 423 -14.54 -2.77 -13.18
CA GLN A 423 -14.97 -2.09 -11.96
C GLN A 423 -16.30 -2.65 -11.42
N VAL A 424 -17.29 -2.90 -12.28
CA VAL A 424 -18.60 -3.49 -11.89
C VAL A 424 -18.43 -4.89 -11.31
N LYS A 425 -17.58 -5.72 -11.93
CA LYS A 425 -17.29 -7.07 -11.44
C LYS A 425 -16.55 -7.04 -10.09
N TRP A 426 -15.62 -6.09 -9.91
CA TRP A 426 -14.98 -5.86 -8.62
C TRP A 426 -16.01 -5.46 -7.54
N GLU A 427 -16.93 -4.56 -7.86
CA GLU A 427 -17.99 -4.15 -6.93
C GLU A 427 -18.85 -5.34 -6.50
N ALA A 428 -19.13 -6.28 -7.41
CA ALA A 428 -19.83 -7.53 -7.09
C ALA A 428 -19.04 -8.41 -6.13
N ILE A 429 -17.71 -8.61 -6.37
CA ILE A 429 -16.82 -9.32 -5.43
C ILE A 429 -16.87 -8.65 -4.06
N ASN A 430 -16.67 -7.33 -4.02
CA ASN A 430 -16.63 -6.55 -2.79
C ASN A 430 -17.94 -6.66 -1.99
N ALA A 431 -19.08 -6.53 -2.67
CA ALA A 431 -20.39 -6.67 -2.05
C ALA A 431 -20.62 -8.08 -1.49
N SER A 432 -20.21 -9.11 -2.22
CA SER A 432 -20.29 -10.52 -1.77
C SER A 432 -19.44 -10.78 -0.53
N GLU A 433 -18.20 -10.27 -0.49
CA GLU A 433 -17.32 -10.40 0.69
C GLU A 433 -17.89 -9.69 1.92
N VAL A 434 -18.45 -8.48 1.74
CA VAL A 434 -19.08 -7.71 2.82
C VAL A 434 -20.31 -8.46 3.34
N ALA A 435 -21.19 -8.93 2.46
CA ALA A 435 -22.38 -9.70 2.83
C ALA A 435 -22.03 -11.01 3.56
N ALA A 436 -20.94 -11.67 3.17
CA ALA A 436 -20.46 -12.88 3.84
C ALA A 436 -19.82 -12.59 5.21
N GLY A 437 -19.27 -11.39 5.42
CA GLY A 437 -18.68 -10.97 6.69
C GLY A 437 -19.70 -10.52 7.73
N GLU A 438 -20.78 -9.87 7.31
CA GLU A 438 -21.78 -9.25 8.19
C GLU A 438 -22.36 -10.20 9.26
N PRO A 439 -22.80 -11.44 8.93
CA PRO A 439 -23.31 -12.39 9.93
C PRO A 439 -22.25 -12.85 10.94
N LEU A 440 -20.96 -12.68 10.60
CA LEU A 440 -19.82 -13.06 11.42
C LEU A 440 -19.26 -11.90 12.25
N GLY A 441 -19.88 -10.71 12.16
CA GLY A 441 -19.38 -9.49 12.81
C GLY A 441 -18.06 -8.97 12.20
N LYS A 442 -17.70 -9.43 10.99
CA LYS A 442 -16.50 -9.01 10.25
C LYS A 442 -16.83 -7.89 9.26
N PRO A 443 -15.91 -6.96 8.98
CA PRO A 443 -16.12 -5.97 7.93
C PRO A 443 -16.26 -6.60 6.54
N ARG A 444 -15.67 -7.77 6.34
CA ARG A 444 -15.80 -8.65 5.16
C ARG A 444 -15.21 -10.03 5.43
N LYS A 445 -15.66 -11.02 4.72
CA LYS A 445 -15.00 -12.32 4.59
C LYS A 445 -14.39 -12.42 3.20
N LYS A 446 -13.05 -12.30 3.12
CA LYS A 446 -12.34 -12.28 1.85
C LYS A 446 -12.29 -13.65 1.20
N TYR A 447 -12.44 -13.70 -0.12
CA TYR A 447 -12.03 -14.86 -0.92
C TYR A 447 -10.51 -14.99 -0.89
N VAL A 448 -10.00 -16.21 -0.82
CA VAL A 448 -8.58 -16.51 -0.67
C VAL A 448 -7.91 -17.05 -1.92
N SER A 449 -8.67 -17.48 -2.95
CA SER A 449 -8.12 -18.02 -4.18
C SER A 449 -8.47 -17.18 -5.41
N HIS A 450 -7.62 -17.26 -6.44
CA HIS A 450 -7.91 -16.65 -7.75
C HIS A 450 -9.20 -17.17 -8.34
N GLU A 451 -9.46 -18.49 -8.22
CA GLU A 451 -10.65 -19.15 -8.76
C GLU A 451 -11.93 -18.61 -8.12
N ASP A 452 -11.99 -18.52 -6.78
CA ASP A 452 -13.16 -18.01 -6.07
C ASP A 452 -13.42 -16.53 -6.39
N LEU A 453 -12.36 -15.72 -6.50
CA LEU A 453 -12.47 -14.32 -6.89
C LEU A 453 -13.04 -14.16 -8.30
N LEU A 454 -12.54 -14.94 -9.27
CA LEU A 454 -13.06 -14.92 -10.64
C LEU A 454 -14.49 -15.45 -10.72
N LYS A 455 -14.84 -16.50 -9.98
CA LYS A 455 -16.20 -17.01 -9.89
C LYS A 455 -17.15 -15.95 -9.32
N ALA A 456 -16.77 -15.28 -8.25
CA ALA A 456 -17.57 -14.20 -7.66
C ALA A 456 -17.72 -12.98 -8.60
N ALA A 457 -16.72 -12.71 -9.45
CA ALA A 457 -16.79 -11.65 -10.46
C ALA A 457 -17.79 -11.93 -11.59
N HIS A 458 -18.15 -13.19 -11.80
CA HIS A 458 -18.98 -13.63 -12.93
C HIS A 458 -20.32 -14.25 -12.48
N SER A 459 -20.60 -14.26 -11.17
CA SER A 459 -21.89 -14.67 -10.61
C SER A 459 -22.86 -13.49 -10.56
#